data_e6b4862600808c79ecf30534cd9894ed
#
_entry.id   e6b4862600808c79ecf30534cd9894ed
#
_cell.length_a   1.000
_cell.length_b   1.000
_cell.length_c   1.000
_cell.angle_alpha   90.00
_cell.angle_beta   90.00
_cell.angle_gamma   90.00
#
_symmetry.space_group_name_H-M   'P 1'
#
loop_
_entity.id
_entity.type
_entity.pdbx_description
1 polymer ?
#
loop_
_entity_poly.entity_id
_entity_poly.type
_entity_poly.pdbx_seq_one_letter_code
_entity_poly.pdbx_strand_id
1 'polypeptide(L)'
;MQISEDSLYFDEDRETCALPADSVWSDLEQADRLARAVSFFVTGQMRLAPQAGPETADTRPVKLTLFAFGVAEEMMRLAGIGTPEEQVAQVVYLSLLVGGEQVDALKRTTEARSQRSNPELNLFSLYGRTAVQMLVREEEDTMQMFARALGENNDLRHAN
;
A
#
# COMPACT_ATOMS: atom_id res chain seq x y z
N MET A 1 -38.96 -7.33 17.43
CA MET A 1 -38.45 -6.47 17.12
C MET A 1 -38.16 -5.85 17.19
N GLN A 2 -38.21 -6.57 16.99
CA GLN A 2 -37.70 -5.91 16.72
C GLN A 2 -37.13 -5.30 16.53
N ILE A 3 -37.47 -6.21 16.28
CA ILE A 3 -36.83 -5.46 15.83
C ILE A 3 -36.39 -5.17 15.74
N SER A 4 -36.78 -5.86 15.63
CA SER A 4 -36.19 -5.25 15.32
C SER A 4 -35.57 -5.03 15.23
N GLU A 5 -35.51 -5.67 15.01
CA GLU A 5 -34.80 -5.19 14.69
C GLU A 5 -34.23 -4.90 14.44
N ASP A 6 -34.63 -5.75 14.41
CA ASP A 6 -34.00 -5.12 13.97
C ASP A 6 -33.57 -4.70 13.81
N SER A 7 -34.03 -5.25 13.74
CA SER A 7 -33.48 -4.41 13.30
C SER A 7 -32.79 -3.90 13.15
N LEU A 8 -32.95 -4.46 13.05
CA LEU A 8 -32.13 -3.73 12.59
C LEU A 8 -31.49 -3.78 12.45
N TYR A 9 -31.98 -4.62 12.22
CA TYR A 9 -31.24 -4.34 11.75
C TYR A 9 -30.72 -4.42 11.35
N PHE A 10 -31.16 -5.27 11.17
CA PHE A 10 -30.57 -4.94 10.50
C PHE A 10 -30.37 -5.38 10.20
N ASP A 11 -31.05 -6.22 10.12
CA ASP A 11 -30.83 -6.20 9.46
C ASP A 11 -30.90 -6.30 8.97
N GLU A 12 -31.19 -6.81 8.83
CA GLU A 12 -31.17 -6.42 8.18
C GLU A 12 -30.99 -6.07 8.00
N ASP A 13 -31.07 -6.56 7.96
CA ASP A 13 -30.79 -5.81 7.59
C ASP A 13 -29.98 -5.72 7.77
N ARG A 14 -29.64 -5.90 8.22
CA ARG A 14 -28.66 -5.64 7.95
C ARG A 14 -28.16 -5.62 6.71
N GLU A 15 -28.38 -5.65 6.02
CA GLU A 15 -27.95 -5.57 4.83
C GLU A 15 -27.89 -4.34 4.08
N THR A 16 -28.48 -3.34 4.38
CA THR A 16 -28.53 -2.14 3.60
C THR A 16 -27.25 -1.34 3.62
N CYS A 17 -26.51 -1.40 4.67
CA CYS A 17 -25.24 -0.71 4.73
C CYS A 17 -24.07 -1.59 4.36
N ALA A 18 -24.38 -2.81 3.96
CA ALA A 18 -23.32 -3.74 3.58
C ALA A 18 -22.69 -3.32 2.26
N LEU A 19 -21.41 -3.52 2.14
CA LEU A 19 -20.75 -3.35 0.87
C LEU A 19 -21.27 -4.38 -0.12
N PRO A 20 -21.24 -4.07 -1.43
CA PRO A 20 -21.71 -5.03 -2.41
C PRO A 20 -21.02 -6.37 -2.23
N ALA A 21 -21.72 -7.45 -2.58
CA ALA A 21 -21.21 -8.79 -2.39
C ALA A 21 -19.92 -9.03 -3.15
N ASP A 22 -19.74 -8.33 -4.27
CA ASP A 22 -18.53 -8.46 -5.07
C ASP A 22 -17.42 -7.52 -4.62
N SER A 23 -17.65 -6.74 -3.55
CA SER A 23 -16.64 -5.84 -3.03
C SER A 23 -15.64 -6.61 -2.17
N VAL A 24 -14.34 -6.34 -2.35
CA VAL A 24 -13.34 -6.92 -1.46
C VAL A 24 -13.43 -6.31 -0.07
N TRP A 25 -14.11 -5.19 0.07
CA TRP A 25 -14.23 -4.50 1.37
C TRP A 25 -15.60 -4.76 1.97
N SER A 26 -15.91 -6.05 2.16
CA SER A 26 -17.10 -6.40 2.93
C SER A 26 -16.95 -5.99 4.39
N ASP A 27 -15.74 -5.61 4.80
CA ASP A 27 -15.42 -5.24 6.16
C ASP A 27 -14.44 -4.06 6.12
N LEU A 28 -14.93 -2.87 6.49
CA LEU A 28 -14.10 -1.67 6.49
C LEU A 28 -12.97 -1.75 7.51
N GLU A 29 -13.16 -2.52 8.57
CA GLU A 29 -12.09 -2.75 9.53
C GLU A 29 -10.92 -3.48 8.91
N GLN A 30 -11.19 -4.38 7.98
CA GLN A 30 -10.14 -5.10 7.30
C GLN A 30 -9.28 -4.14 6.47
N ALA A 31 -9.93 -3.22 5.76
CA ALA A 31 -9.20 -2.21 4.98
C ALA A 31 -8.34 -1.34 5.88
N ASP A 32 -8.86 -0.95 7.02
CA ASP A 32 -8.13 -0.13 7.97
C ASP A 32 -6.92 -0.88 8.54
N ARG A 33 -7.12 -2.15 8.90
CA ARG A 33 -6.02 -2.95 9.43
C ARG A 33 -4.91 -3.14 8.40
N LEU A 34 -5.30 -3.41 7.17
CA LEU A 34 -4.33 -3.54 6.08
C LEU A 34 -3.56 -2.23 5.87
N ALA A 35 -4.29 -1.12 5.86
CA ALA A 35 -3.66 0.18 5.66
C ALA A 35 -2.66 0.49 6.76
N ARG A 36 -3.00 0.17 8.01
CA ARG A 36 -2.08 0.40 9.12
C ARG A 36 -0.86 -0.50 9.04
N ALA A 37 -1.06 -1.76 8.63
CA ALA A 37 0.06 -2.68 8.45
C ALA A 37 1.00 -2.19 7.34
N VAL A 38 0.44 -1.73 6.23
CA VAL A 38 1.23 -1.18 5.13
C VAL A 38 2.01 0.04 5.61
N SER A 39 1.33 0.95 6.31
CA SER A 39 1.96 2.16 6.82
C SER A 39 3.14 1.84 7.75
N PHE A 40 2.92 0.92 8.67
CA PHE A 40 3.96 0.53 9.62
C PHE A 40 5.17 -0.07 8.91
N PHE A 41 4.91 -0.97 7.97
CA PHE A 41 5.98 -1.65 7.25
C PHE A 41 6.78 -0.68 6.38
N VAL A 42 6.07 0.19 5.65
CA VAL A 42 6.72 1.15 4.75
C VAL A 42 7.50 2.19 5.55
N THR A 43 6.97 2.63 6.68
CA THR A 43 7.69 3.57 7.54
C THR A 43 8.99 2.96 8.05
N GLY A 44 8.95 1.69 8.45
CA GLY A 44 10.17 1.00 8.88
C GLY A 44 11.22 0.92 7.77
N GLN A 45 10.78 0.62 6.56
CA GLN A 45 11.66 0.60 5.40
C GLN A 45 12.31 1.96 5.16
N MET A 46 11.49 3.02 5.26
CA MET A 46 11.99 4.38 5.03
C MET A 46 13.06 4.78 6.04
N ARG A 47 12.89 4.34 7.28
CA ARG A 47 13.85 4.69 8.33
C ARG A 47 15.25 4.14 8.07
N LEU A 48 15.33 3.01 7.38
CA LEU A 48 16.61 2.37 7.09
C LEU A 48 17.17 2.79 5.72
N ALA A 49 16.42 3.59 4.97
CA ALA A 49 16.88 4.06 3.68
C ALA A 49 17.81 5.25 3.86
N PRO A 50 18.79 5.42 2.96
CA PRO A 50 19.64 6.60 3.01
C PRO A 50 18.84 7.86 2.75
N GLN A 51 19.31 8.99 3.28
CA GLN A 51 18.62 10.25 3.07
C GLN A 51 18.67 10.64 1.59
N ALA A 52 17.59 11.29 1.14
CA ALA A 52 17.52 11.74 -0.24
C ALA A 52 18.49 12.89 -0.47
N GLY A 53 19.27 12.78 -1.54
CA GLY A 53 20.06 13.91 -1.99
C GLY A 53 19.18 14.94 -2.68
N PRO A 54 19.74 16.13 -2.98
CA PRO A 54 18.94 17.19 -3.61
C PRO A 54 18.33 16.77 -4.94
N GLU A 55 19.03 15.97 -5.73
CA GLU A 55 18.55 15.59 -7.04
C GLU A 55 17.53 14.46 -7.01
N THR A 56 17.36 13.78 -5.88
CA THR A 56 16.42 12.66 -5.77
C THR A 56 15.26 12.97 -4.83
N ALA A 57 15.29 14.11 -4.16
CA ALA A 57 14.27 14.45 -3.15
C ALA A 57 12.88 14.51 -3.76
N ASP A 58 12.76 15.05 -5.00
CA ASP A 58 11.46 15.22 -5.64
C ASP A 58 10.83 13.90 -6.04
N THR A 59 11.63 12.87 -6.31
CA THR A 59 11.11 11.58 -6.75
C THR A 59 10.93 10.59 -5.60
N ARG A 60 11.49 10.89 -4.43
CA ARG A 60 11.44 9.98 -3.29
C ARG A 60 9.99 9.64 -2.90
N PRO A 61 9.07 10.60 -2.83
CA PRO A 61 7.70 10.27 -2.43
C PRO A 61 6.99 9.32 -3.39
N VAL A 62 7.17 9.48 -4.71
CA VAL A 62 6.52 8.59 -5.66
C VAL A 62 7.14 7.20 -5.60
N LYS A 63 8.46 7.11 -5.39
CA LYS A 63 9.13 5.82 -5.25
C LYS A 63 8.63 5.07 -4.02
N LEU A 64 8.53 5.77 -2.90
CA LEU A 64 8.03 5.16 -1.67
C LEU A 64 6.57 4.74 -1.80
N THR A 65 5.76 5.53 -2.48
CA THR A 65 4.35 5.19 -2.69
C THR A 65 4.22 3.98 -3.62
N LEU A 66 5.05 3.88 -4.65
CA LEU A 66 5.07 2.69 -5.50
C LEU A 66 5.49 1.44 -4.72
N PHE A 67 6.45 1.59 -3.83
CA PHE A 67 6.84 0.50 -2.93
C PHE A 67 5.62 0.08 -2.09
N ALA A 68 4.87 1.06 -1.58
CA ALA A 68 3.67 0.77 -0.79
C ALA A 68 2.60 0.04 -1.61
N PHE A 69 2.49 0.32 -2.91
CA PHE A 69 1.59 -0.43 -3.79
C PHE A 69 1.96 -1.91 -3.80
N GLY A 70 3.24 -2.21 -3.93
CA GLY A 70 3.69 -3.61 -3.91
C GLY A 70 3.43 -4.28 -2.58
N VAL A 71 3.69 -3.57 -1.48
CA VAL A 71 3.43 -4.08 -0.13
C VAL A 71 1.95 -4.38 0.03
N ALA A 72 1.08 -3.45 -0.38
CA ALA A 72 -0.36 -3.62 -0.25
C ALA A 72 -0.85 -4.80 -1.07
N GLU A 73 -0.39 -4.91 -2.32
CA GLU A 73 -0.78 -6.02 -3.18
C GLU A 73 -0.47 -7.37 -2.55
N GLU A 74 0.74 -7.51 -2.01
CA GLU A 74 1.14 -8.79 -1.46
C GLU A 74 0.42 -9.09 -0.15
N MET A 75 0.22 -8.09 0.70
CA MET A 75 -0.53 -8.30 1.94
C MET A 75 -1.97 -8.70 1.66
N MET A 76 -2.60 -8.07 0.66
CA MET A 76 -3.96 -8.42 0.28
C MET A 76 -4.02 -9.85 -0.27
N ARG A 77 -3.05 -10.22 -1.09
CA ARG A 77 -2.99 -11.57 -1.62
C ARG A 77 -2.87 -12.59 -0.50
N LEU A 78 -2.01 -12.33 0.48
CA LEU A 78 -1.83 -13.23 1.62
C LEU A 78 -3.08 -13.32 2.50
N ALA A 79 -3.86 -12.25 2.53
CA ALA A 79 -5.12 -12.24 3.28
C ALA A 79 -6.26 -12.95 2.54
N GLY A 80 -5.99 -13.46 1.34
CA GLY A 80 -7.02 -14.13 0.55
C GLY A 80 -7.97 -13.18 -0.15
N ILE A 81 -7.58 -11.91 -0.27
CA ILE A 81 -8.38 -10.89 -0.93
C ILE A 81 -7.83 -10.70 -2.33
N GLY A 82 -8.72 -10.53 -3.31
CA GLY A 82 -8.26 -10.19 -4.65
C GLY A 82 -7.54 -8.85 -4.65
N THR A 83 -6.76 -8.59 -5.70
CA THR A 83 -5.97 -7.37 -5.79
C THR A 83 -6.37 -6.49 -6.97
N PRO A 84 -7.67 -6.12 -7.11
CA PRO A 84 -8.04 -5.16 -8.16
C PRO A 84 -7.35 -3.83 -7.91
N GLU A 85 -6.97 -3.17 -8.98
CA GLU A 85 -6.19 -1.93 -8.87
C GLU A 85 -6.85 -0.89 -7.98
N GLU A 86 -8.17 -0.75 -8.08
CA GLU A 86 -8.88 0.25 -7.28
C GLU A 86 -8.78 -0.04 -5.78
N GLN A 87 -8.84 -1.31 -5.41
CA GLN A 87 -8.78 -1.69 -4.01
C GLN A 87 -7.38 -1.50 -3.45
N VAL A 88 -6.37 -1.85 -4.24
CA VAL A 88 -4.99 -1.63 -3.84
C VAL A 88 -4.73 -0.14 -3.64
N ALA A 89 -5.18 0.68 -4.58
CA ALA A 89 -5.01 2.13 -4.48
C ALA A 89 -5.67 2.67 -3.22
N GLN A 90 -6.84 2.13 -2.86
CA GLN A 90 -7.54 2.57 -1.67
C GLN A 90 -6.74 2.25 -0.40
N VAL A 91 -6.17 1.05 -0.33
CA VAL A 91 -5.34 0.68 0.83
C VAL A 91 -4.11 1.58 0.91
N VAL A 92 -3.47 1.85 -0.22
CA VAL A 92 -2.30 2.73 -0.24
C VAL A 92 -2.70 4.14 0.21
N TYR A 93 -3.80 4.66 -0.30
CA TYR A 93 -4.28 5.97 0.10
C TYR A 93 -4.52 6.02 1.62
N LEU A 94 -5.21 5.03 2.15
CA LEU A 94 -5.49 4.97 3.59
C LEU A 94 -4.20 4.85 4.39
N SER A 95 -3.21 4.11 3.88
CA SER A 95 -1.94 3.97 4.58
C SER A 95 -1.20 5.30 4.66
N LEU A 96 -1.33 6.14 3.64
CA LEU A 96 -0.69 7.44 3.63
C LEU A 96 -1.41 8.43 4.54
N LEU A 97 -2.69 8.18 4.83
CA LEU A 97 -3.42 9.03 5.78
C LEU A 97 -2.97 8.81 7.22
N VAL A 98 -2.36 7.66 7.51
CA VAL A 98 -1.85 7.40 8.85
C VAL A 98 -0.66 8.32 9.08
N GLY A 99 -0.88 9.38 9.84
CA GLY A 99 0.16 10.36 10.12
C GLY A 99 0.40 11.37 9.00
N GLY A 100 -0.51 11.46 8.03
CA GLY A 100 -0.38 12.39 6.92
C GLY A 100 -1.65 13.16 6.68
N GLU A 101 -1.63 14.03 5.68
CA GLU A 101 -2.77 14.86 5.32
C GLU A 101 -3.47 14.29 4.09
N GLN A 102 -4.78 14.53 4.04
CA GLN A 102 -5.62 13.96 2.99
C GLN A 102 -5.22 14.42 1.60
N VAL A 103 -4.94 15.71 1.43
CA VAL A 103 -4.57 16.25 0.12
C VAL A 103 -3.27 15.64 -0.37
N ASP A 104 -2.29 15.52 0.53
CA ASP A 104 -1.00 14.94 0.18
C ASP A 104 -1.14 13.45 -0.16
N ALA A 105 -1.92 12.73 0.65
CA ALA A 105 -2.14 11.29 0.41
C ALA A 105 -2.78 11.06 -0.96
N LEU A 106 -3.78 11.87 -1.31
CA LEU A 106 -4.46 11.74 -2.58
C LEU A 106 -3.52 12.03 -3.74
N LYS A 107 -2.75 13.11 -3.62
CA LYS A 107 -1.80 13.49 -4.66
C LYS A 107 -0.75 12.40 -4.89
N ARG A 108 -0.19 11.87 -3.81
CA ARG A 108 0.84 10.84 -3.91
C ARG A 108 0.30 9.56 -4.52
N THR A 109 -0.90 9.16 -4.12
CA THR A 109 -1.51 7.95 -4.65
C THR A 109 -1.80 8.10 -6.14
N THR A 110 -2.33 9.23 -6.55
CA THR A 110 -2.65 9.51 -7.95
C THR A 110 -1.39 9.53 -8.80
N GLU A 111 -0.36 10.20 -8.31
CA GLU A 111 0.91 10.29 -9.04
C GLU A 111 1.55 8.92 -9.21
N ALA A 112 1.56 8.12 -8.14
CA ALA A 112 2.14 6.79 -8.21
C ALA A 112 1.37 5.90 -9.19
N ARG A 113 0.04 6.00 -9.20
CA ARG A 113 -0.75 5.21 -10.16
C ARG A 113 -0.38 5.54 -11.60
N SER A 114 -0.16 6.82 -11.90
CA SER A 114 0.19 7.24 -13.25
C SER A 114 1.57 6.74 -13.66
N GLN A 115 2.44 6.42 -12.69
CA GLN A 115 3.79 5.97 -12.96
C GLN A 115 3.94 4.44 -12.94
N ARG A 116 2.86 3.71 -12.71
CA ARG A 116 2.96 2.25 -12.61
C ARG A 116 3.38 1.59 -13.93
N SER A 117 3.16 2.24 -15.05
CA SER A 117 3.58 1.72 -16.34
C SER A 117 5.03 2.05 -16.67
N ASN A 118 5.69 2.88 -15.87
CA ASN A 118 7.09 3.24 -16.07
C ASN A 118 7.97 2.11 -15.53
N PRO A 119 8.71 1.38 -16.40
CA PRO A 119 9.47 0.21 -15.92
C PRO A 119 10.52 0.55 -14.86
N GLU A 120 11.16 1.71 -14.99
CA GLU A 120 12.20 2.14 -14.05
C GLU A 120 11.62 2.33 -12.65
N LEU A 121 10.45 2.95 -12.58
CA LEU A 121 9.84 3.26 -11.30
C LEU A 121 9.02 2.09 -10.75
N ASN A 122 8.49 1.23 -11.63
CA ASN A 122 7.72 0.09 -11.18
C ASN A 122 8.58 -0.95 -10.45
N LEU A 123 9.89 -0.81 -10.55
CA LEU A 123 10.83 -1.60 -9.77
C LEU A 123 10.48 -1.53 -8.26
N PHE A 124 10.02 -0.38 -7.81
CA PHE A 124 9.71 -0.19 -6.40
C PHE A 124 8.50 -1.03 -5.97
N SER A 125 7.50 -1.19 -6.84
CA SER A 125 6.38 -2.09 -6.54
C SER A 125 6.87 -3.53 -6.41
N LEU A 126 7.74 -3.95 -7.30
CA LEU A 126 8.28 -5.31 -7.25
C LEU A 126 9.04 -5.55 -5.94
N TYR A 127 9.87 -4.61 -5.54
CA TYR A 127 10.61 -4.74 -4.29
C TYR A 127 9.70 -4.69 -3.07
N GLY A 128 8.59 -3.95 -3.16
CA GLY A 128 7.60 -3.94 -2.08
C GLY A 128 6.97 -5.31 -1.89
N ARG A 129 6.57 -5.95 -2.99
CA ARG A 129 6.01 -7.31 -2.92
C ARG A 129 7.03 -8.29 -2.37
N THR A 130 8.26 -8.19 -2.86
CA THR A 130 9.34 -9.08 -2.41
C THR A 130 9.60 -8.91 -0.92
N ALA A 131 9.56 -7.68 -0.43
CA ALA A 131 9.80 -7.42 0.98
C ALA A 131 8.79 -8.12 1.86
N VAL A 132 7.51 -8.12 1.46
CA VAL A 132 6.47 -8.81 2.23
C VAL A 132 6.70 -10.32 2.19
N GLN A 133 7.08 -10.86 1.03
CA GLN A 133 7.39 -12.28 0.91
C GLN A 133 8.54 -12.67 1.82
N MET A 134 9.57 -11.83 1.89
CA MET A 134 10.71 -12.07 2.77
C MET A 134 10.28 -12.02 4.23
N LEU A 135 9.39 -11.09 4.57
CA LEU A 135 8.89 -10.99 5.94
C LEU A 135 8.19 -12.26 6.36
N VAL A 136 7.35 -12.81 5.48
CA VAL A 136 6.62 -14.04 5.76
C VAL A 136 7.58 -15.22 5.96
N ARG A 137 8.68 -15.24 5.22
CA ARG A 137 9.68 -16.28 5.33
C ARG A 137 10.72 -15.99 6.42
N GLU A 138 10.55 -14.89 7.14
CA GLU A 138 11.45 -14.47 8.21
C GLU A 138 12.91 -14.36 7.74
N GLU A 139 13.08 -13.84 6.53
CA GLU A 139 14.42 -13.66 5.97
C GLU A 139 15.07 -12.41 6.54
N GLU A 140 16.41 -12.43 6.61
CA GLU A 140 17.16 -11.27 7.04
C GLU A 140 17.08 -10.18 5.97
N ASP A 141 17.34 -8.96 6.37
CA ASP A 141 17.40 -7.79 5.49
C ASP A 141 16.05 -7.41 4.87
N THR A 142 14.94 -8.00 5.37
CA THR A 142 13.60 -7.66 4.90
C THR A 142 13.36 -6.14 4.93
N MET A 143 13.79 -5.47 6.00
CA MET A 143 13.52 -4.05 6.18
C MET A 143 14.44 -3.15 5.38
N GLN A 144 15.37 -3.72 4.61
CA GLN A 144 16.30 -2.96 3.78
C GLN A 144 15.94 -2.97 2.30
N MET A 145 14.78 -3.50 1.96
CA MET A 145 14.42 -3.69 0.55
C MET A 145 14.16 -2.38 -0.17
N PHE A 146 13.60 -1.38 0.52
CA PHE A 146 13.44 -0.08 -0.12
C PHE A 146 14.79 0.57 -0.38
N ALA A 147 15.72 0.44 0.56
CA ALA A 147 17.08 0.95 0.36
C ALA A 147 17.76 0.27 -0.82
N ARG A 148 17.57 -1.04 -0.97
CA ARG A 148 18.11 -1.77 -2.11
C ARG A 148 17.51 -1.28 -3.42
N ALA A 149 16.20 -1.07 -3.44
CA ALA A 149 15.54 -0.58 -4.65
C ALA A 149 16.08 0.79 -5.04
N LEU A 150 16.33 1.64 -4.07
CA LEU A 150 16.92 2.96 -4.36
C LEU A 150 18.31 2.82 -4.97
N GLY A 151 19.13 1.92 -4.43
CA GLY A 151 20.47 1.69 -4.96
C GLY A 151 20.44 1.17 -6.38
N GLU A 152 19.58 0.18 -6.64
CA GLU A 152 19.46 -0.39 -7.97
C GLU A 152 18.93 0.62 -8.98
N ASN A 153 17.96 1.44 -8.57
CA ASN A 153 17.42 2.49 -9.43
C ASN A 153 18.51 3.51 -9.81
N ASN A 154 19.36 3.86 -8.85
CA ASN A 154 20.47 4.77 -9.13
C ASN A 154 21.46 4.15 -10.12
N ASP A 155 21.78 2.87 -9.95
CA ASP A 155 22.69 2.19 -10.85
C ASP A 155 22.16 2.17 -12.28
N LEU A 156 20.86 1.92 -12.45
CA LEU A 156 20.24 1.93 -13.77
C LEU A 156 20.32 3.31 -14.42
N ARG A 157 20.12 4.36 -13.62
CA ARG A 157 20.17 5.73 -14.14
C ARG A 157 21.59 6.11 -14.56
N HIS A 158 22.59 5.63 -13.84
CA HIS A 158 23.98 5.96 -14.17
C HIS A 158 24.53 5.09 -15.29
N ALA A 159 23.90 3.96 -15.57
CA ALA A 159 24.32 3.08 -16.67
C ALA A 159 23.90 3.62 -18.04
N ASN A 160 22.92 4.55 -18.06
CA ASN A 160 22.44 5.19 -19.29
C ASN A 160 23.00 6.62 -19.39
#